data_be71c4975afbe5fe5d313ef0e4890711
#
_entry.id   be71c4975afbe5fe5d313ef0e4890711
#
_cell.length_a   1.000
_cell.length_b   1.000
_cell.length_c   1.000
_cell.angle_alpha   90.00
_cell.angle_beta   90.00
_cell.angle_gamma   90.00
#
_symmetry.space_group_name_H-M   'P 1'
#
loop_
_entity.id
_entity.type
_entity.pdbx_description
1 polymer ?
#
loop_
_entity_poly.entity_id
_entity_poly.type
_entity_poly.pdbx_seq_one_letter_code
_entity_poly.pdbx_strand_id
1 'polypeptide(L)'
;MLDTPPELIADIEAFQRRWEDRALRDWLQQMPDQFSLSMSETRFGDLPRWRAALAALPSLKAEMIDLDASAITALGPAAEQVLLELETALRGLHPWRKGPFSLFGVDIDTEWRSDFKWDRLSPAIDPLEDRRVLDVGCGSGYHCWRMKGAGAREVIGIDPTPLFVLQFKAIQHYLNIDSVHVLPLALEQLPPKLKAFDTTFSMGVLYHRRSPIDHLTDLRDTLAPGGQLVLETLVVEGDEDTVFVPPERYARMGNVWFLPSPAALMKWMRKAGFTDIQLVDVNQTTVAEQRSTDWMTFYSLPNFLDSADHNKTVEGHPAPRRAIVTARLP
;
A
#
# COMPACT_ATOMS: atom_id res chain seq x y z
N MET A 1 -28.67 0.31 -9.77
CA MET A 1 -27.29 -0.13 -9.51
C MET A 1 -26.38 0.86 -10.22
N LEU A 2 -25.40 1.40 -9.53
CA LEU A 2 -24.34 2.18 -10.15
C LEU A 2 -23.48 1.25 -11.01
N ASP A 3 -23.05 1.70 -12.19
CA ASP A 3 -22.22 0.85 -13.06
C ASP A 3 -20.81 0.68 -12.47
N THR A 4 -20.31 -0.54 -12.47
CA THR A 4 -18.92 -0.82 -12.08
C THR A 4 -17.95 -0.08 -13.01
N PRO A 5 -16.96 0.68 -12.47
CA PRO A 5 -15.94 1.30 -13.29
C PRO A 5 -15.25 0.29 -14.21
N PRO A 6 -15.07 0.58 -15.51
CA PRO A 6 -14.60 -0.40 -16.49
C PRO A 6 -13.25 -1.03 -16.12
N GLU A 7 -12.37 -0.27 -15.49
CA GLU A 7 -11.07 -0.74 -15.03
C GLU A 7 -11.13 -1.78 -13.90
N LEU A 8 -12.29 -1.96 -13.24
CA LEU A 8 -12.50 -2.88 -12.12
C LEU A 8 -13.43 -4.07 -12.46
N ILE A 9 -13.97 -4.13 -13.67
CA ILE A 9 -14.86 -5.24 -14.10
C ILE A 9 -14.14 -6.58 -14.00
N ALA A 10 -12.89 -6.65 -14.48
CA ALA A 10 -12.10 -7.89 -14.44
C ALA A 10 -11.83 -8.39 -13.02
N ASP A 11 -11.72 -7.48 -12.02
CA ASP A 11 -11.56 -7.88 -10.62
C ASP A 11 -12.85 -8.54 -10.09
N ILE A 12 -14.01 -7.94 -10.36
CA ILE A 12 -15.31 -8.50 -9.98
C ILE A 12 -15.49 -9.90 -10.60
N GLU A 13 -15.19 -10.07 -11.88
CA GLU A 13 -15.25 -11.36 -12.56
C GLU A 13 -14.28 -12.39 -11.95
N ALA A 14 -13.07 -11.98 -11.60
CA ALA A 14 -12.10 -12.85 -10.95
C ALA A 14 -12.61 -13.31 -9.57
N PHE A 15 -13.16 -12.41 -8.77
CA PHE A 15 -13.75 -12.74 -7.47
C PHE A 15 -14.98 -13.65 -7.60
N GLN A 16 -15.85 -13.40 -8.57
CA GLN A 16 -17.00 -14.28 -8.85
C GLN A 16 -16.57 -15.72 -9.14
N ARG A 17 -15.45 -15.91 -9.84
CA ARG A 17 -14.91 -17.24 -10.16
C ARG A 17 -14.24 -17.93 -8.97
N ARG A 18 -13.61 -17.16 -8.04
CA ARG A 18 -12.70 -17.71 -7.02
C ARG A 18 -13.28 -17.74 -5.62
N TRP A 19 -14.19 -16.83 -5.30
CA TRP A 19 -14.66 -16.70 -3.92
C TRP A 19 -15.86 -17.62 -3.65
N GLU A 20 -15.60 -18.66 -2.86
CA GLU A 20 -16.63 -19.58 -2.38
C GLU A 20 -17.11 -19.20 -0.97
N ASP A 21 -16.25 -18.53 -0.20
CA ASP A 21 -16.54 -18.08 1.16
C ASP A 21 -17.73 -17.09 1.18
N ARG A 22 -18.67 -17.33 2.11
CA ARG A 22 -19.89 -16.53 2.21
C ARG A 22 -19.61 -15.06 2.50
N ALA A 23 -18.67 -14.77 3.44
CA ALA A 23 -18.36 -13.40 3.82
C ALA A 23 -17.75 -12.60 2.65
N LEU A 24 -16.88 -13.23 1.85
CA LEU A 24 -16.31 -12.65 0.64
C LEU A 24 -17.37 -12.44 -0.44
N ARG A 25 -18.30 -13.37 -0.62
CA ARG A 25 -19.42 -13.20 -1.58
C ARG A 25 -20.40 -12.11 -1.15
N ASP A 26 -20.67 -11.99 0.14
CA ASP A 26 -21.52 -10.91 0.67
C ASP A 26 -20.82 -9.53 0.48
N TRP A 27 -19.48 -9.46 0.60
CA TRP A 27 -18.71 -8.27 0.28
C TRP A 27 -18.72 -7.97 -1.22
N LEU A 28 -18.53 -8.97 -2.06
CA LEU A 28 -18.55 -8.85 -3.52
C LEU A 28 -19.84 -8.17 -4.04
N GLN A 29 -20.99 -8.45 -3.41
CA GLN A 29 -22.26 -7.81 -3.77
C GLN A 29 -22.29 -6.30 -3.52
N GLN A 30 -21.48 -5.80 -2.58
CA GLN A 30 -21.41 -4.38 -2.23
C GLN A 30 -20.38 -3.61 -3.09
N MET A 31 -19.40 -4.31 -3.67
CA MET A 31 -18.27 -3.70 -4.37
C MET A 31 -18.67 -2.78 -5.53
N PRO A 32 -19.62 -3.13 -6.43
CA PRO A 32 -19.97 -2.26 -7.55
C PRO A 32 -20.38 -0.86 -7.11
N ASP A 33 -21.24 -0.74 -6.09
CA ASP A 33 -21.67 0.55 -5.56
C ASP A 33 -20.52 1.29 -4.85
N GLN A 34 -19.68 0.57 -4.08
CA GLN A 34 -18.50 1.13 -3.42
C GLN A 34 -17.49 1.67 -4.44
N PHE A 35 -17.23 0.94 -5.53
CA PHE A 35 -16.30 1.34 -6.58
C PHE A 35 -16.79 2.56 -7.34
N SER A 36 -18.07 2.61 -7.69
CA SER A 36 -18.68 3.76 -8.38
C SER A 36 -18.53 5.04 -7.57
N LEU A 37 -18.71 4.98 -6.24
CA LEU A 37 -18.52 6.13 -5.34
C LEU A 37 -17.06 6.53 -5.22
N SER A 38 -16.15 5.54 -5.14
CA SER A 38 -14.72 5.76 -4.95
C SER A 38 -14.02 6.23 -6.22
N MET A 39 -14.50 5.84 -7.41
CA MET A 39 -13.98 6.22 -8.73
C MET A 39 -14.85 7.29 -9.41
N SER A 40 -15.39 8.21 -8.64
CA SER A 40 -16.28 9.27 -9.13
C SER A 40 -15.49 10.47 -9.66
N GLU A 41 -15.74 10.88 -10.90
CA GLU A 41 -15.14 12.06 -11.54
C GLU A 41 -15.55 13.37 -10.85
N THR A 42 -16.74 13.41 -10.24
CA THR A 42 -17.18 14.58 -9.47
C THR A 42 -16.37 14.78 -8.19
N ARG A 43 -15.79 13.70 -7.65
CA ARG A 43 -14.93 13.72 -6.47
C ARG A 43 -13.45 13.90 -6.84
N PHE A 44 -13.03 13.37 -7.97
CA PHE A 44 -11.65 13.34 -8.44
C PHE A 44 -11.56 13.91 -9.85
N GLY A 45 -11.39 15.22 -9.97
CA GLY A 45 -11.37 15.94 -11.25
C GLY A 45 -10.24 15.51 -12.21
N ASP A 46 -9.15 14.92 -11.69
CA ASP A 46 -8.05 14.38 -12.50
C ASP A 46 -8.32 12.97 -13.07
N LEU A 47 -9.39 12.30 -12.63
CA LEU A 47 -9.68 10.91 -13.01
C LEU A 47 -9.79 10.70 -14.53
N PRO A 48 -10.45 11.59 -15.31
CA PRO A 48 -10.46 11.45 -16.78
C PRO A 48 -9.07 11.50 -17.41
N ARG A 49 -8.17 12.36 -16.90
CA ARG A 49 -6.78 12.46 -17.36
C ARG A 49 -6.00 11.18 -17.07
N TRP A 50 -6.15 10.60 -15.89
CA TRP A 50 -5.48 9.35 -15.52
C TRP A 50 -6.03 8.16 -16.31
N ARG A 51 -7.35 8.10 -16.57
CA ARG A 51 -7.95 7.09 -17.46
C ARG A 51 -7.45 7.19 -18.88
N ALA A 52 -7.29 8.42 -19.40
CA ALA A 52 -6.70 8.63 -20.72
C ALA A 52 -5.24 8.13 -20.79
N ALA A 53 -4.46 8.37 -19.74
CA ALA A 53 -3.08 7.86 -19.64
C ALA A 53 -3.05 6.32 -19.59
N LEU A 54 -3.93 5.68 -18.83
CA LEU A 54 -4.06 4.22 -18.80
C LEU A 54 -4.46 3.65 -20.17
N ALA A 55 -5.41 4.30 -20.87
CA ALA A 55 -5.86 3.88 -22.20
C ALA A 55 -4.80 4.08 -23.31
N ALA A 56 -3.81 4.96 -23.07
CA ALA A 56 -2.72 5.22 -24.00
C ALA A 56 -1.54 4.24 -23.85
N LEU A 57 -1.61 3.27 -22.94
CA LEU A 57 -0.57 2.25 -22.78
C LEU A 57 -0.44 1.42 -24.05
N PRO A 58 0.77 1.28 -24.63
CA PRO A 58 0.98 0.47 -25.82
C PRO A 58 0.81 -1.03 -25.53
N SER A 59 0.40 -1.78 -26.54
CA SER A 59 0.29 -3.24 -26.44
C SER A 59 1.69 -3.87 -26.51
N LEU A 60 2.18 -4.30 -25.34
CA LEU A 60 3.44 -5.05 -25.20
C LEU A 60 3.17 -6.36 -24.45
N LYS A 61 3.95 -7.38 -24.77
CA LYS A 61 3.86 -8.69 -24.11
C LYS A 61 5.13 -8.96 -23.33
N ALA A 62 5.01 -9.16 -22.02
CA ALA A 62 6.12 -9.60 -21.19
C ALA A 62 6.47 -11.07 -21.50
N GLU A 63 7.76 -11.32 -21.71
CA GLU A 63 8.35 -12.67 -21.85
C GLU A 63 8.95 -13.14 -20.52
N MET A 64 9.34 -12.21 -19.66
CA MET A 64 9.85 -12.47 -18.32
C MET A 64 9.22 -11.50 -17.31
N ILE A 65 8.85 -12.02 -16.16
CA ILE A 65 8.33 -11.27 -15.03
C ILE A 65 9.16 -11.64 -13.81
N ASP A 66 9.62 -10.62 -13.07
CA ASP A 66 10.31 -10.81 -11.81
C ASP A 66 9.59 -9.98 -10.72
N LEU A 67 9.07 -10.68 -9.72
CA LEU A 67 8.38 -10.10 -8.57
C LEU A 67 9.25 -10.12 -7.29
N ASP A 68 10.43 -10.76 -7.34
CA ASP A 68 11.32 -10.94 -6.18
C ASP A 68 12.49 -9.94 -6.16
N ALA A 69 12.83 -9.37 -7.31
CA ALA A 69 13.82 -8.30 -7.38
C ALA A 69 13.34 -7.02 -6.67
N SER A 70 14.29 -6.11 -6.37
CA SER A 70 13.97 -4.78 -5.80
C SER A 70 12.95 -4.01 -6.65
N ALA A 71 13.11 -4.03 -7.98
CA ALA A 71 12.12 -3.50 -8.91
C ALA A 71 11.19 -4.63 -9.38
N ILE A 72 9.87 -4.40 -9.31
CA ILE A 72 8.90 -5.24 -9.98
C ILE A 72 9.11 -5.09 -11.49
N THR A 73 9.44 -6.17 -12.16
CA THR A 73 9.98 -6.13 -13.53
C THR A 73 9.13 -6.93 -14.52
N ALA A 74 8.89 -6.33 -15.69
CA ALA A 74 8.38 -7.01 -16.87
C ALA A 74 9.32 -6.73 -18.03
N LEU A 75 9.86 -7.77 -18.65
CA LEU A 75 10.79 -7.67 -19.79
C LEU A 75 10.21 -8.34 -21.03
N GLY A 76 10.55 -7.80 -22.18
CA GLY A 76 10.19 -8.31 -23.49
C GLY A 76 10.71 -7.38 -24.60
N PRO A 77 10.65 -7.78 -25.86
CA PRO A 77 11.07 -6.93 -26.96
C PRO A 77 10.12 -5.75 -27.16
N ALA A 78 10.69 -4.57 -27.36
CA ALA A 78 9.94 -3.37 -27.71
C ALA A 78 10.78 -2.47 -28.62
N ALA A 79 10.15 -1.83 -29.61
CA ALA A 79 10.79 -0.82 -30.43
C ALA A 79 10.94 0.49 -29.64
N GLU A 80 11.98 1.27 -29.93
CA GLU A 80 12.27 2.53 -29.23
C GLU A 80 11.08 3.49 -29.22
N GLN A 81 10.38 3.63 -30.35
CA GLN A 81 9.19 4.48 -30.42
C GLN A 81 8.08 4.02 -29.46
N VAL A 82 7.89 2.71 -29.29
CA VAL A 82 6.88 2.13 -28.39
C VAL A 82 7.29 2.35 -26.92
N LEU A 83 8.59 2.33 -26.61
CA LEU A 83 9.09 2.66 -25.27
C LEU A 83 8.85 4.12 -24.91
N LEU A 84 8.97 5.05 -25.85
CA LEU A 84 8.63 6.46 -25.63
C LEU A 84 7.13 6.66 -25.39
N GLU A 85 6.29 5.93 -26.11
CA GLU A 85 4.84 5.92 -25.88
C GLU A 85 4.50 5.36 -24.49
N LEU A 86 5.14 4.25 -24.10
CA LEU A 86 5.01 3.66 -22.76
C LEU A 86 5.39 4.64 -21.67
N GLU A 87 6.59 5.23 -21.77
CA GLU A 87 7.05 6.21 -20.77
C GLU A 87 6.10 7.40 -20.68
N THR A 88 5.64 7.93 -21.81
CA THR A 88 4.70 9.06 -21.86
C THR A 88 3.38 8.71 -21.15
N ALA A 89 2.82 7.55 -21.40
CA ALA A 89 1.60 7.07 -20.76
C ALA A 89 1.80 6.90 -19.24
N LEU A 90 2.90 6.29 -18.80
CA LEU A 90 3.22 6.09 -17.38
C LEU A 90 3.46 7.43 -16.66
N ARG A 91 4.09 8.43 -17.31
CA ARG A 91 4.24 9.79 -16.78
C ARG A 91 2.90 10.51 -16.65
N GLY A 92 1.90 10.18 -17.45
CA GLY A 92 0.52 10.66 -17.28
C GLY A 92 -0.13 10.25 -15.97
N LEU A 93 0.39 9.22 -15.31
CA LEU A 93 -0.03 8.74 -13.98
C LEU A 93 0.86 9.28 -12.83
N HIS A 94 1.64 10.32 -13.08
CA HIS A 94 2.45 11.00 -12.04
C HIS A 94 1.55 11.56 -10.90
N PRO A 95 2.00 11.56 -9.60
CA PRO A 95 3.32 11.12 -9.10
C PRO A 95 3.37 9.64 -8.69
N TRP A 96 4.52 9.00 -8.89
CA TRP A 96 4.77 7.64 -8.48
C TRP A 96 5.46 7.59 -7.10
N ARG A 97 4.74 7.11 -6.09
CA ARG A 97 5.24 7.16 -4.71
C ARG A 97 5.87 5.86 -4.24
N LYS A 98 5.26 4.70 -4.47
CA LYS A 98 5.77 3.39 -4.03
C LYS A 98 6.30 2.60 -5.22
N GLY A 99 7.44 1.94 -5.07
CA GLY A 99 8.14 1.14 -6.07
C GLY A 99 9.52 0.70 -5.58
N PRO A 100 10.47 0.44 -6.47
CA PRO A 100 10.50 0.79 -7.90
C PRO A 100 9.83 -0.24 -8.84
N PHE A 101 9.65 0.15 -10.10
CA PHE A 101 9.17 -0.73 -11.18
C PHE A 101 10.08 -0.60 -12.40
N SER A 102 10.17 -1.66 -13.22
CA SER A 102 10.88 -1.65 -14.50
C SER A 102 10.05 -2.36 -15.56
N LEU A 103 9.57 -1.61 -16.56
CA LEU A 103 8.70 -2.14 -17.60
C LEU A 103 9.37 -2.00 -18.96
N PHE A 104 9.78 -3.12 -19.54
CA PHE A 104 10.43 -3.19 -20.87
C PHE A 104 11.66 -2.27 -21.00
N GLY A 105 12.35 -1.98 -19.90
CA GLY A 105 13.48 -1.06 -19.83
C GLY A 105 13.12 0.39 -19.46
N VAL A 106 11.84 0.71 -19.26
CA VAL A 106 11.42 1.98 -18.68
C VAL A 106 11.43 1.82 -17.16
N ASP A 107 12.39 2.46 -16.50
CA ASP A 107 12.57 2.42 -15.05
C ASP A 107 11.77 3.55 -14.37
N ILE A 108 10.86 3.17 -13.48
CA ILE A 108 10.07 4.08 -12.65
C ILE A 108 10.74 4.18 -11.28
N ASP A 109 11.64 5.15 -11.13
CA ASP A 109 12.32 5.46 -9.86
C ASP A 109 11.38 6.28 -8.97
N THR A 110 10.69 5.61 -8.06
CA THR A 110 9.63 6.17 -7.24
C THR A 110 10.17 6.95 -6.03
N GLU A 111 9.30 7.73 -5.34
CA GLU A 111 9.66 8.45 -4.11
C GLU A 111 10.29 7.53 -3.06
N TRP A 112 9.65 6.39 -2.83
CA TRP A 112 10.07 5.40 -1.84
C TRP A 112 10.82 4.26 -2.51
N ARG A 113 11.97 3.91 -1.96
CA ARG A 113 12.59 2.60 -2.10
C ARG A 113 11.83 1.63 -1.19
N SER A 114 10.66 1.19 -1.67
CA SER A 114 9.76 0.32 -0.92
C SER A 114 10.35 -1.09 -0.72
N ASP A 115 11.33 -1.46 -1.54
CA ASP A 115 12.16 -2.66 -1.40
C ASP A 115 12.92 -2.66 -0.06
N PHE A 116 13.44 -1.54 0.40
CA PHE A 116 14.13 -1.45 1.70
C PHE A 116 13.22 -1.86 2.87
N LYS A 117 11.94 -1.47 2.83
CA LYS A 117 10.96 -1.90 3.83
C LYS A 117 10.69 -3.40 3.72
N TRP A 118 10.51 -3.90 2.49
CA TRP A 118 10.27 -5.33 2.25
C TRP A 118 11.42 -6.18 2.80
N ASP A 119 12.66 -5.79 2.55
CA ASP A 119 13.86 -6.49 3.01
C ASP A 119 13.97 -6.54 4.54
N ARG A 120 13.48 -5.49 5.25
CA ARG A 120 13.44 -5.49 6.71
C ARG A 120 12.35 -6.38 7.28
N LEU A 121 11.19 -6.48 6.63
CA LEU A 121 10.04 -7.21 7.17
C LEU A 121 9.96 -8.67 6.72
N SER A 122 10.35 -8.98 5.48
CA SER A 122 10.14 -10.31 4.90
C SER A 122 10.79 -11.47 5.68
N PRO A 123 11.97 -11.31 6.31
CA PRO A 123 12.55 -12.38 7.12
C PRO A 123 11.81 -12.65 8.45
N ALA A 124 10.94 -11.73 8.90
CA ALA A 124 10.29 -11.77 10.21
C ALA A 124 8.78 -12.07 10.14
N ILE A 125 8.22 -12.20 8.97
CA ILE A 125 6.82 -12.56 8.77
C ILE A 125 6.69 -14.06 8.50
N ASP A 126 5.50 -14.58 8.70
CA ASP A 126 5.20 -15.95 8.29
C ASP A 126 5.34 -16.11 6.77
N PRO A 127 5.72 -17.30 6.27
CA PRO A 127 5.71 -17.59 4.85
C PRO A 127 4.34 -17.28 4.23
N LEU A 128 4.34 -16.58 3.09
CA LEU A 128 3.11 -16.16 2.43
C LEU A 128 2.57 -17.21 1.43
N GLU A 129 3.30 -18.32 1.25
CA GLU A 129 2.90 -19.39 0.35
C GLU A 129 1.47 -19.86 0.66
N ASP A 130 0.63 -19.93 -0.38
CA ASP A 130 -0.79 -20.30 -0.35
C ASP A 130 -1.70 -19.43 0.54
N ARG A 131 -1.21 -18.31 1.07
CA ARG A 131 -2.01 -17.39 1.89
C ARG A 131 -2.86 -16.44 1.04
N ARG A 132 -4.03 -16.11 1.58
CA ARG A 132 -4.81 -14.94 1.16
C ARG A 132 -4.35 -13.74 1.98
N VAL A 133 -3.91 -12.70 1.30
CA VAL A 133 -3.28 -11.53 1.91
C VAL A 133 -4.10 -10.27 1.65
N LEU A 134 -4.27 -9.43 2.68
CA LEU A 134 -4.79 -8.07 2.56
C LEU A 134 -3.67 -7.06 2.79
N ASP A 135 -3.52 -6.05 1.92
CA ASP A 135 -2.62 -4.91 2.12
C ASP A 135 -3.43 -3.61 2.22
N VAL A 136 -3.52 -3.05 3.44
CA VAL A 136 -4.29 -1.84 3.75
C VAL A 136 -3.42 -0.60 3.55
N GLY A 137 -3.87 0.33 2.68
CA GLY A 137 -3.08 1.49 2.28
C GLY A 137 -1.96 1.10 1.33
N CYS A 138 -2.25 0.17 0.41
CA CYS A 138 -1.25 -0.45 -0.47
C CYS A 138 -0.59 0.54 -1.46
N GLY A 139 -1.19 1.72 -1.69
CA GLY A 139 -0.75 2.66 -2.73
C GLY A 139 -0.85 2.01 -4.12
N SER A 140 0.18 2.17 -4.95
CA SER A 140 0.27 1.57 -6.29
C SER A 140 0.48 0.04 -6.32
N GLY A 141 0.39 -0.63 -5.16
CA GLY A 141 0.45 -2.09 -5.07
C GLY A 141 1.85 -2.71 -5.15
N TYR A 142 2.92 -1.93 -4.96
CA TYR A 142 4.28 -2.49 -5.00
C TYR A 142 4.43 -3.70 -4.06
N HIS A 143 4.03 -3.56 -2.80
CA HIS A 143 4.12 -4.68 -1.85
C HIS A 143 3.16 -5.82 -2.20
N CYS A 144 2.01 -5.54 -2.82
CA CYS A 144 1.11 -6.60 -3.29
C CYS A 144 1.82 -7.52 -4.29
N TRP A 145 2.63 -6.97 -5.20
CA TRP A 145 3.43 -7.75 -6.13
C TRP A 145 4.54 -8.54 -5.43
N ARG A 146 5.23 -7.93 -4.44
CA ARG A 146 6.24 -8.64 -3.63
C ARG A 146 5.64 -9.80 -2.84
N MET A 147 4.43 -9.60 -2.27
CA MET A 147 3.68 -10.66 -1.59
C MET A 147 3.32 -11.80 -2.54
N LYS A 148 2.97 -11.48 -3.79
CA LYS A 148 2.73 -12.48 -4.83
C LYS A 148 3.99 -13.24 -5.20
N GLY A 149 5.13 -12.56 -5.37
CA GLY A 149 6.45 -13.17 -5.57
C GLY A 149 6.82 -14.13 -4.43
N ALA A 150 6.46 -13.77 -3.19
CA ALA A 150 6.64 -14.63 -2.00
C ALA A 150 5.62 -15.79 -1.89
N GLY A 151 4.87 -16.10 -2.96
CA GLY A 151 4.02 -17.29 -3.05
C GLY A 151 2.57 -17.10 -2.60
N ALA A 152 2.12 -15.88 -2.28
CA ALA A 152 0.73 -15.65 -1.89
C ALA A 152 -0.25 -16.18 -2.95
N ARG A 153 -1.27 -16.94 -2.49
CA ARG A 153 -2.32 -17.46 -3.36
C ARG A 153 -3.11 -16.33 -4.01
N GLU A 154 -3.52 -15.38 -3.20
CA GLU A 154 -4.29 -14.21 -3.60
C GLU A 154 -3.88 -13.00 -2.76
N VAL A 155 -3.68 -11.84 -3.40
CA VAL A 155 -3.37 -10.58 -2.71
C VAL A 155 -4.41 -9.54 -3.08
N ILE A 156 -5.02 -8.95 -2.07
CA ILE A 156 -5.98 -7.85 -2.21
C ILE A 156 -5.38 -6.62 -1.54
N GLY A 157 -4.98 -5.63 -2.32
CA GLY A 157 -4.65 -4.31 -1.82
C GLY A 157 -5.90 -3.43 -1.78
N ILE A 158 -5.99 -2.56 -0.79
CA ILE A 158 -7.00 -1.50 -0.74
C ILE A 158 -6.34 -0.14 -0.53
N ASP A 159 -6.74 0.85 -1.32
CA ASP A 159 -6.33 2.24 -1.17
C ASP A 159 -7.44 3.17 -1.72
N PRO A 160 -7.91 4.18 -0.96
CA PRO A 160 -9.00 5.04 -1.39
C PRO A 160 -8.63 6.04 -2.50
N THR A 161 -7.39 6.02 -2.98
CA THR A 161 -6.86 6.98 -3.97
C THR A 161 -6.94 6.43 -5.38
N PRO A 162 -7.82 6.94 -6.27
CA PRO A 162 -7.98 6.43 -7.63
C PRO A 162 -6.69 6.39 -8.44
N LEU A 163 -5.81 7.39 -8.30
CA LEU A 163 -4.52 7.41 -8.98
C LEU A 163 -3.71 6.12 -8.73
N PHE A 164 -3.65 5.68 -7.47
CA PHE A 164 -2.88 4.49 -7.10
C PHE A 164 -3.49 3.21 -7.69
N VAL A 165 -4.81 3.14 -7.73
CA VAL A 165 -5.51 2.02 -8.39
C VAL A 165 -5.17 1.99 -9.89
N LEU A 166 -5.18 3.15 -10.57
CA LEU A 166 -4.85 3.21 -12.00
C LEU A 166 -3.36 2.96 -12.27
N GLN A 167 -2.46 3.39 -11.37
CA GLN A 167 -1.04 3.00 -11.43
C GLN A 167 -0.88 1.48 -11.31
N PHE A 168 -1.58 0.85 -10.37
CA PHE A 168 -1.60 -0.60 -10.25
C PHE A 168 -2.12 -1.26 -11.54
N LYS A 169 -3.21 -0.75 -12.13
CA LYS A 169 -3.75 -1.27 -13.39
C LYS A 169 -2.78 -1.15 -14.56
N ALA A 170 -1.99 -0.07 -14.60
CA ALA A 170 -0.93 0.08 -15.60
C ALA A 170 0.15 -1.01 -15.47
N ILE A 171 0.57 -1.33 -14.26
CA ILE A 171 1.52 -2.43 -14.00
C ILE A 171 0.86 -3.79 -14.32
N GLN A 172 -0.38 -4.03 -13.82
CA GLN A 172 -1.13 -5.26 -14.04
C GLN A 172 -1.35 -5.56 -15.53
N HIS A 173 -1.53 -4.53 -16.37
CA HIS A 173 -1.68 -4.65 -17.81
C HIS A 173 -0.55 -5.48 -18.45
N TYR A 174 0.68 -5.32 -17.97
CA TYR A 174 1.86 -6.02 -18.48
C TYR A 174 2.19 -7.31 -17.73
N LEU A 175 1.94 -7.34 -16.41
CA LEU A 175 2.17 -8.55 -15.63
C LEU A 175 1.11 -9.64 -15.88
N ASN A 176 -0.11 -9.25 -16.22
CA ASN A 176 -1.23 -10.14 -16.54
C ASN A 176 -1.44 -11.27 -15.50
N ILE A 177 -1.31 -10.94 -14.21
CA ILE A 177 -1.51 -11.86 -13.08
C ILE A 177 -2.86 -11.54 -12.46
N ASP A 178 -3.78 -12.50 -12.50
CA ASP A 178 -5.18 -12.32 -12.12
C ASP A 178 -5.47 -12.61 -10.62
N SER A 179 -4.44 -12.91 -9.83
CA SER A 179 -4.54 -13.18 -8.38
C SER A 179 -4.03 -12.05 -7.50
N VAL A 180 -3.74 -10.87 -8.08
CA VAL A 180 -3.37 -9.65 -7.37
C VAL A 180 -4.33 -8.54 -7.78
N HIS A 181 -4.91 -7.87 -6.82
CA HIS A 181 -5.92 -6.84 -7.02
C HIS A 181 -5.62 -5.62 -6.16
N VAL A 182 -5.90 -4.41 -6.66
CA VAL A 182 -5.92 -3.18 -5.86
C VAL A 182 -7.26 -2.50 -6.07
N LEU A 183 -8.00 -2.33 -4.96
CA LEU A 183 -9.37 -1.83 -4.96
C LEU A 183 -9.42 -0.41 -4.38
N PRO A 184 -10.28 0.48 -4.90
CA PRO A 184 -10.41 1.86 -4.46
C PRO A 184 -11.22 1.97 -3.15
N LEU A 185 -10.77 1.30 -2.09
CA LEU A 185 -11.48 1.20 -0.82
C LEU A 185 -10.61 1.63 0.35
N ALA A 186 -11.23 2.23 1.36
CA ALA A 186 -10.68 2.40 2.69
C ALA A 186 -11.05 1.19 3.58
N LEU A 187 -10.28 0.95 4.65
CA LEU A 187 -10.51 -0.18 5.55
C LEU A 187 -11.93 -0.19 6.15
N GLU A 188 -12.47 0.98 6.46
CA GLU A 188 -13.81 1.14 7.04
C GLU A 188 -14.96 0.78 6.09
N GLN A 189 -14.65 0.59 4.81
CA GLN A 189 -15.63 0.15 3.80
C GLN A 189 -15.69 -1.38 3.68
N LEU A 190 -14.79 -2.10 4.34
CA LEU A 190 -14.85 -3.56 4.40
C LEU A 190 -15.98 -4.00 5.35
N PRO A 191 -16.62 -5.15 5.08
CA PRO A 191 -17.59 -5.70 6.01
C PRO A 191 -16.96 -5.96 7.39
N PRO A 192 -17.67 -5.65 8.47
CA PRO A 192 -17.17 -5.94 9.81
C PRO A 192 -17.02 -7.45 10.01
N LYS A 193 -15.97 -7.84 10.74
CA LYS A 193 -15.67 -9.26 11.07
C LYS A 193 -15.55 -10.14 9.83
N LEU A 194 -14.90 -9.63 8.80
CA LEU A 194 -14.73 -10.33 7.51
C LEU A 194 -14.00 -11.67 7.68
N LYS A 195 -12.95 -11.72 8.54
CA LYS A 195 -12.22 -12.95 8.95
C LYS A 195 -11.76 -13.83 7.78
N ALA A 196 -11.34 -13.22 6.68
CA ALA A 196 -11.07 -13.90 5.42
C ALA A 196 -9.59 -13.96 5.04
N PHE A 197 -8.71 -13.27 5.76
CA PHE A 197 -7.30 -13.14 5.39
C PHE A 197 -6.38 -13.87 6.37
N ASP A 198 -5.44 -14.64 5.82
CA ASP A 198 -4.41 -15.35 6.60
C ASP A 198 -3.34 -14.37 7.09
N THR A 199 -3.09 -13.30 6.33
CA THR A 199 -2.17 -12.21 6.69
C THR A 199 -2.77 -10.87 6.28
N THR A 200 -2.73 -9.89 7.19
CA THR A 200 -3.12 -8.51 6.90
C THR A 200 -1.93 -7.59 7.13
N PHE A 201 -1.60 -6.78 6.13
CA PHE A 201 -0.59 -5.72 6.22
C PHE A 201 -1.27 -4.37 6.39
N SER A 202 -0.67 -3.49 7.21
CA SER A 202 -1.04 -2.08 7.30
C SER A 202 0.24 -1.26 7.51
N MET A 203 0.79 -0.73 6.42
CA MET A 203 2.09 -0.08 6.42
C MET A 203 1.99 1.38 6.03
N GLY A 204 2.23 2.29 6.99
CA GLY A 204 2.16 3.73 6.78
C GLY A 204 0.75 4.31 6.90
N VAL A 205 -0.17 3.69 7.63
CA VAL A 205 -1.58 4.10 7.73
C VAL A 205 -1.98 4.55 9.12
N LEU A 206 -1.54 3.86 10.19
CA LEU A 206 -2.04 4.06 11.55
C LEU A 206 -1.93 5.51 12.03
N TYR A 207 -0.82 6.19 11.76
CA TYR A 207 -0.62 7.58 12.19
C TYR A 207 -1.55 8.59 11.49
N HIS A 208 -2.20 8.21 10.40
CA HIS A 208 -3.24 8.98 9.72
C HIS A 208 -4.64 8.75 10.29
N ARG A 209 -4.78 7.84 11.26
CA ARG A 209 -6.07 7.47 11.84
C ARG A 209 -6.36 8.29 13.10
N ARG A 210 -7.56 8.90 13.15
CA ARG A 210 -8.03 9.65 14.34
C ARG A 210 -8.33 8.76 15.52
N SER A 211 -8.67 7.50 15.28
CA SER A 211 -8.85 6.45 16.28
C SER A 211 -7.92 5.29 15.98
N PRO A 212 -6.71 5.24 16.57
CA PRO A 212 -5.76 4.15 16.31
C PRO A 212 -6.25 2.82 16.87
N ILE A 213 -7.05 2.82 17.95
CA ILE A 213 -7.59 1.59 18.53
C ILE A 213 -8.68 0.99 17.63
N ASP A 214 -9.57 1.83 17.05
CA ASP A 214 -10.57 1.36 16.10
C ASP A 214 -9.88 0.78 14.86
N HIS A 215 -8.87 1.46 14.33
CA HIS A 215 -8.09 0.93 13.20
C HIS A 215 -7.46 -0.44 13.50
N LEU A 216 -6.87 -0.63 14.68
CA LEU A 216 -6.34 -1.93 15.10
C LEU A 216 -7.45 -2.99 15.22
N THR A 217 -8.64 -2.61 15.70
CA THR A 217 -9.81 -3.49 15.79
C THR A 217 -10.32 -3.87 14.39
N ASP A 218 -10.40 -2.92 13.48
CA ASP A 218 -10.80 -3.17 12.08
C ASP A 218 -9.81 -4.11 11.39
N LEU A 219 -8.50 -3.90 11.58
CA LEU A 219 -7.47 -4.81 11.07
C LEU A 219 -7.61 -6.22 11.62
N ARG A 220 -7.84 -6.34 12.95
CA ARG A 220 -8.11 -7.64 13.60
C ARG A 220 -9.31 -8.34 12.97
N ASP A 221 -10.36 -7.61 12.69
CA ASP A 221 -11.60 -8.13 12.15
C ASP A 221 -11.49 -8.62 10.69
N THR A 222 -10.42 -8.26 9.97
CA THR A 222 -10.12 -8.84 8.64
C THR A 222 -9.50 -10.23 8.71
N LEU A 223 -8.79 -10.55 9.82
CA LEU A 223 -7.98 -11.76 9.96
C LEU A 223 -8.82 -13.00 10.26
N ALA A 224 -8.49 -14.09 9.61
CA ALA A 224 -8.93 -15.42 10.00
C ALA A 224 -8.32 -15.81 11.37
N PRO A 225 -8.92 -16.75 12.13
CA PRO A 225 -8.32 -17.25 13.36
C PRO A 225 -6.88 -17.74 13.14
N GLY A 226 -5.96 -17.37 14.00
CA GLY A 226 -4.53 -17.66 13.86
C GLY A 226 -3.79 -16.78 12.84
N GLY A 227 -4.48 -15.88 12.15
CA GLY A 227 -3.90 -15.01 11.13
C GLY A 227 -2.90 -14.01 11.71
N GLN A 228 -1.98 -13.52 10.86
CA GLN A 228 -0.91 -12.60 11.22
C GLN A 228 -1.22 -11.17 10.78
N LEU A 229 -1.07 -10.20 11.69
CA LEU A 229 -0.96 -8.78 11.37
C LEU A 229 0.50 -8.38 11.20
N VAL A 230 0.82 -7.64 10.13
CA VAL A 230 2.10 -6.96 9.92
C VAL A 230 1.82 -5.45 9.87
N LEU A 231 2.24 -4.74 10.91
CA LEU A 231 1.96 -3.32 11.09
C LEU A 231 3.24 -2.50 11.02
N GLU A 232 3.25 -1.44 10.21
CA GLU A 232 4.31 -0.44 10.24
C GLU A 232 3.71 0.95 10.42
N THR A 233 4.29 1.72 11.34
CA THR A 233 3.82 3.08 11.63
C THR A 233 4.95 3.99 12.10
N LEU A 234 4.70 5.30 12.05
CA LEU A 234 5.56 6.30 12.69
C LEU A 234 5.53 6.13 14.21
N VAL A 235 6.70 6.26 14.83
CA VAL A 235 6.89 6.14 16.28
C VAL A 235 7.83 7.23 16.81
N VAL A 236 7.78 7.43 18.12
CA VAL A 236 8.73 8.26 18.88
C VAL A 236 9.46 7.41 19.91
N GLU A 237 10.58 7.91 20.46
CA GLU A 237 11.22 7.29 21.59
C GLU A 237 10.39 7.46 22.87
N GLY A 238 10.39 6.47 23.74
CA GLY A 238 9.68 6.52 25.02
C GLY A 238 9.27 5.14 25.54
N ASP A 239 8.60 5.17 26.67
CA ASP A 239 8.07 4.01 27.37
C ASP A 239 6.64 3.64 26.92
N GLU A 240 5.99 2.72 27.61
CA GLU A 240 4.65 2.23 27.27
C GLU A 240 3.51 3.25 27.45
N ASP A 241 3.78 4.41 28.06
CA ASP A 241 2.81 5.49 28.27
C ASP A 241 3.11 6.70 27.36
N THR A 242 4.17 6.63 26.56
CA THR A 242 4.61 7.72 25.69
C THR A 242 3.86 7.71 24.36
N VAL A 243 3.13 8.81 24.10
CA VAL A 243 2.45 9.09 22.84
C VAL A 243 2.61 10.56 22.50
N PHE A 244 3.21 10.84 21.34
CA PHE A 244 3.31 12.20 20.85
C PHE A 244 2.11 12.54 19.95
N VAL A 245 1.46 13.66 20.23
CA VAL A 245 0.37 14.24 19.42
C VAL A 245 0.89 15.55 18.86
N PRO A 246 1.19 15.63 17.56
CA PRO A 246 1.65 16.87 16.95
C PRO A 246 0.61 17.98 17.12
N PRO A 247 1.00 19.20 17.56
CA PRO A 247 0.03 20.28 17.78
C PRO A 247 -0.61 20.78 16.49
N GLU A 248 0.10 20.72 15.35
CA GLU A 248 -0.38 21.13 14.03
C GLU A 248 0.06 20.14 12.97
N ARG A 249 1.31 20.22 12.51
CA ARG A 249 1.89 19.39 11.45
C ARG A 249 3.05 18.57 11.97
N TYR A 250 3.27 17.45 11.32
CA TYR A 250 4.46 16.62 11.52
C TYR A 250 5.06 16.31 10.15
N ALA A 251 6.30 16.71 9.91
CA ALA A 251 6.97 16.54 8.62
C ALA A 251 6.09 17.08 7.46
N ARG A 252 5.56 18.28 7.61
CA ARG A 252 4.60 18.98 6.73
C ARG A 252 3.24 18.30 6.56
N MET A 253 3.01 17.12 7.11
CA MET A 253 1.73 16.43 7.07
C MET A 253 0.75 16.98 8.12
N GLY A 254 -0.43 17.42 7.69
CA GLY A 254 -1.48 17.93 8.59
C GLY A 254 -2.43 16.84 9.13
N ASN A 255 -2.23 15.59 8.72
CA ASN A 255 -3.08 14.44 9.07
C ASN A 255 -2.32 13.35 9.84
N VAL A 256 -1.32 13.74 10.62
CA VAL A 256 -0.64 12.86 11.58
C VAL A 256 -1.24 13.13 12.96
N TRP A 257 -1.85 12.11 13.56
CA TRP A 257 -2.62 12.26 14.79
C TRP A 257 -1.89 11.74 16.01
N PHE A 258 -1.29 10.54 15.91
CA PHE A 258 -0.65 9.89 17.05
C PHE A 258 0.65 9.22 16.60
N LEU A 259 1.73 9.49 17.34
CA LEU A 259 3.01 8.79 17.21
C LEU A 259 3.30 8.12 18.56
N PRO A 260 2.92 6.84 18.74
CA PRO A 260 3.23 6.10 19.96
C PRO A 260 4.71 5.76 20.03
N SER A 261 5.23 5.47 21.21
CA SER A 261 6.45 4.67 21.29
C SER A 261 6.20 3.24 20.82
N PRO A 262 7.22 2.46 20.44
CA PRO A 262 7.04 1.04 20.14
C PRO A 262 6.37 0.26 21.29
N ALA A 263 6.70 0.56 22.53
CA ALA A 263 6.09 -0.06 23.70
C ALA A 263 4.61 0.29 23.88
N ALA A 264 4.24 1.57 23.68
CA ALA A 264 2.86 2.03 23.67
C ALA A 264 2.05 1.39 22.54
N LEU A 265 2.62 1.28 21.33
CA LEU A 265 2.00 0.61 20.20
C LEU A 265 1.68 -0.86 20.51
N MET A 266 2.62 -1.60 21.07
CA MET A 266 2.42 -2.99 21.48
C MET A 266 1.36 -3.12 22.60
N LYS A 267 1.28 -2.15 23.52
CA LYS A 267 0.22 -2.05 24.52
C LYS A 267 -1.15 -1.85 23.89
N TRP A 268 -1.27 -0.98 22.87
CA TRP A 268 -2.50 -0.79 22.12
C TRP A 268 -2.93 -2.06 21.38
N MET A 269 -1.99 -2.78 20.75
CA MET A 269 -2.26 -4.03 20.04
C MET A 269 -2.78 -5.12 20.99
N ARG A 270 -2.17 -5.25 22.20
CA ARG A 270 -2.69 -6.15 23.25
C ARG A 270 -4.12 -5.80 23.64
N LYS A 271 -4.41 -4.49 23.84
CA LYS A 271 -5.74 -4.01 24.17
C LYS A 271 -6.76 -4.26 23.07
N ALA A 272 -6.34 -4.22 21.78
CA ALA A 272 -7.17 -4.56 20.64
C ALA A 272 -7.39 -6.09 20.48
N GLY A 273 -6.76 -6.93 21.32
CA GLY A 273 -6.96 -8.38 21.37
C GLY A 273 -5.97 -9.19 20.55
N PHE A 274 -4.84 -8.61 20.16
CA PHE A 274 -3.73 -9.37 19.53
C PHE A 274 -2.85 -10.05 20.57
N THR A 275 -2.27 -11.19 20.16
CA THR A 275 -1.27 -11.99 20.90
C THR A 275 0.02 -12.09 20.09
N ASP A 276 1.06 -12.71 20.66
CA ASP A 276 2.37 -12.95 20.02
C ASP A 276 2.94 -11.70 19.34
N ILE A 277 2.84 -10.57 20.06
CA ILE A 277 3.26 -9.26 19.54
C ILE A 277 4.76 -9.15 19.60
N GLN A 278 5.41 -8.95 18.46
CA GLN A 278 6.87 -8.83 18.32
C GLN A 278 7.25 -7.53 17.63
N LEU A 279 8.18 -6.79 18.23
CA LEU A 279 8.83 -5.66 17.60
C LEU A 279 9.93 -6.20 16.67
N VAL A 280 9.75 -6.04 15.36
CA VAL A 280 10.65 -6.57 14.33
C VAL A 280 11.78 -5.60 14.03
N ASP A 281 11.45 -4.33 13.83
CA ASP A 281 12.42 -3.30 13.43
C ASP A 281 12.02 -1.92 13.95
N VAL A 282 13.00 -1.08 14.23
CA VAL A 282 12.82 0.35 14.47
C VAL A 282 13.91 1.10 13.73
N ASN A 283 13.55 1.85 12.71
CA ASN A 283 14.50 2.62 11.93
C ASN A 283 14.09 4.08 11.72
N GLN A 284 15.06 4.95 11.51
CA GLN A 284 14.84 6.32 11.06
C GLN A 284 14.78 6.34 9.54
N THR A 285 13.73 6.97 8.98
CA THR A 285 13.61 7.14 7.53
C THR A 285 14.77 7.98 7.01
N THR A 286 15.47 7.49 5.99
CA THR A 286 16.62 8.16 5.38
C THR A 286 16.26 8.77 4.03
N VAL A 287 17.05 9.76 3.59
CA VAL A 287 16.94 10.36 2.26
C VAL A 287 17.28 9.38 1.12
N ALA A 288 17.95 8.26 1.43
CA ALA A 288 18.15 7.18 0.47
C ALA A 288 16.88 6.37 0.26
N GLU A 289 16.01 6.25 1.28
CA GLU A 289 14.75 5.51 1.23
C GLU A 289 13.58 6.37 0.72
N GLN A 290 13.55 7.69 1.06
CA GLN A 290 12.48 8.58 0.63
C GLN A 290 13.06 9.87 0.04
N ARG A 291 12.85 10.12 -1.24
CA ARG A 291 13.41 11.25 -1.98
C ARG A 291 12.54 11.68 -3.15
N SER A 292 12.71 12.92 -3.61
CA SER A 292 12.18 13.36 -4.91
C SER A 292 12.96 12.68 -6.04
N THR A 293 12.27 12.38 -7.13
CA THR A 293 12.82 11.79 -8.36
C THR A 293 12.13 12.40 -9.57
N ASP A 294 12.56 12.06 -10.78
CA ASP A 294 11.90 12.49 -12.03
C ASP A 294 10.48 11.90 -12.17
N TRP A 295 10.16 10.86 -11.40
CA TRP A 295 8.83 10.23 -11.33
C TRP A 295 8.00 10.70 -10.14
N MET A 296 8.59 11.50 -9.24
CA MET A 296 7.90 12.13 -8.11
C MET A 296 8.58 13.48 -7.80
N THR A 297 8.14 14.53 -8.46
CA THR A 297 8.77 15.87 -8.45
C THR A 297 8.28 16.78 -7.33
N PHE A 298 7.37 16.32 -6.46
CA PHE A 298 6.89 17.08 -5.31
C PHE A 298 7.87 16.99 -4.13
N TYR A 299 7.52 17.69 -3.05
CA TYR A 299 8.28 17.64 -1.80
C TYR A 299 8.36 16.22 -1.26
N SER A 300 9.54 15.84 -0.77
CA SER A 300 9.84 14.57 -0.14
C SER A 300 10.67 14.79 1.12
N LEU A 301 11.19 13.71 1.74
CA LEU A 301 11.84 13.76 3.04
C LEU A 301 12.87 14.89 3.20
N PRO A 302 13.79 15.19 2.25
CA PRO A 302 14.73 16.29 2.42
C PRO A 302 14.07 17.65 2.67
N ASN A 303 12.85 17.86 2.14
CA ASN A 303 12.06 19.07 2.34
C ASN A 303 11.27 19.09 3.67
N PHE A 304 11.21 17.95 4.35
CA PHE A 304 10.46 17.76 5.61
C PHE A 304 11.36 17.84 6.83
N LEU A 305 12.69 17.72 6.63
CA LEU A 305 13.69 17.81 7.69
C LEU A 305 14.18 19.24 7.85
N ASP A 306 14.60 19.59 9.07
CA ASP A 306 15.30 20.83 9.36
C ASP A 306 16.64 20.84 8.63
N SER A 307 16.97 21.95 7.96
CA SER A 307 18.19 22.06 7.13
C SER A 307 19.49 22.09 7.95
N ALA A 308 19.40 22.47 9.24
CA ALA A 308 20.53 22.53 10.16
C ALA A 308 20.68 21.27 11.02
N ASP A 309 19.57 20.53 11.24
CA ASP A 309 19.54 19.32 12.07
C ASP A 309 18.57 18.28 11.50
N HIS A 310 19.10 17.38 10.67
CA HIS A 310 18.30 16.31 10.04
C HIS A 310 17.70 15.30 11.04
N ASN A 311 17.98 15.41 12.33
CA ASN A 311 17.28 14.65 13.38
C ASN A 311 15.96 15.30 13.78
N LYS A 312 15.59 16.42 13.16
CA LYS A 312 14.33 17.13 13.38
C LYS A 312 13.57 17.36 12.09
N THR A 313 12.27 17.48 12.21
CA THR A 313 11.41 17.99 11.14
C THR A 313 11.51 19.52 11.07
N VAL A 314 11.02 20.11 9.99
CA VAL A 314 10.96 21.59 9.82
C VAL A 314 10.12 22.27 10.92
N GLU A 315 9.24 21.53 11.61
CA GLU A 315 8.48 22.02 12.76
C GLU A 315 9.24 21.87 14.09
N GLY A 316 10.46 21.29 14.08
CA GLY A 316 11.27 21.06 15.27
C GLY A 316 10.97 19.78 16.04
N HIS A 317 10.10 18.90 15.51
CA HIS A 317 9.81 17.59 16.10
C HIS A 317 10.90 16.57 15.75
N PRO A 318 11.01 15.42 16.45
CA PRO A 318 11.91 14.35 16.07
C PRO A 318 11.69 13.92 14.61
N ALA A 319 12.76 13.64 13.86
CA ALA A 319 12.68 13.16 12.47
C ALA A 319 11.89 11.86 12.38
N PRO A 320 11.27 11.55 11.21
CA PRO A 320 10.45 10.37 11.01
C PRO A 320 11.17 9.07 11.34
N ARG A 321 10.68 8.37 12.36
CA ARG A 321 11.12 7.06 12.80
C ARG A 321 9.96 6.09 12.70
N ARG A 322 10.23 4.86 12.29
CA ARG A 322 9.19 3.86 12.01
C ARG A 322 9.47 2.57 12.76
N ALA A 323 8.43 1.93 13.24
CA ALA A 323 8.49 0.60 13.82
C ALA A 323 7.70 -0.39 12.98
N ILE A 324 8.24 -1.60 12.80
CA ILE A 324 7.54 -2.76 12.25
C ILE A 324 7.22 -3.68 13.41
N VAL A 325 5.96 -4.06 13.52
CA VAL A 325 5.45 -4.97 14.57
C VAL A 325 4.63 -6.06 13.91
N THR A 326 4.85 -7.31 14.31
CA THR A 326 3.99 -8.44 13.95
C THR A 326 3.15 -8.86 15.15
N ALA A 327 1.97 -9.41 14.89
CA ALA A 327 1.07 -9.92 15.94
C ALA A 327 0.14 -11.01 15.37
N ARG A 328 -0.53 -11.75 16.24
CA ARG A 328 -1.49 -12.80 15.85
C ARG A 328 -2.88 -12.55 16.39
N LEU A 329 -3.86 -12.95 15.60
CA LEU A 329 -5.22 -13.15 16.10
C LEU A 329 -5.26 -14.53 16.80
N PRO A 330 -5.72 -14.63 18.05
CA PRO A 330 -5.92 -15.91 18.75
C PRO A 330 -6.86 -16.88 18.02
#